data_4a1cec7b048ee9fe20eb681161ce2b3e
#
_entry.id   4a1cec7b048ee9fe20eb681161ce2b3e
#
_cell.length_a   1.000
_cell.length_b   1.000
_cell.length_c   1.000
_cell.angle_alpha   90.00
_cell.angle_beta   90.00
_cell.angle_gamma   90.00
#
_symmetry.space_group_name_H-M   'P 1'
#
loop_
_entity.id
_entity.type
_entity.pdbx_description
1 polymer ?
#
loop_
_entity_poly.entity_id
_entity_poly.type
_entity_poly.pdbx_seq_one_letter_code
_entity_poly.pdbx_strand_id
1 'polypeptide(L)'
;MIKKKYTIAQILPALNTGGVERGVIEVSKALIDNNFKSIVISCGGHMETQLRRTGAIHYKLDVNSKNPFRWQKIRSELKIILKNENVDLIHLCSRAPAWIGFPLGKVLNIPVITSVHMRFRKTNFFKNIYNSILTKGDIIIAISKHIEKSIKASFPKVGDKIKVIHRGVDLNLFNSSNIKPARIIAQSQLIGLTDNLPVIMMASRPAMWKGYFILIEALSKVNDNFQCVLIGAADGDYKFQNLLIKKI
;
A
#
# COMPACT_ATOMS: atom_id res chain seq x y z
N MET A 1 -36.15 -10.34 2.44
CA MET A 1 -35.18 -10.05 3.52
C MET A 1 -34.12 -9.09 2.98
N ILE A 2 -34.03 -7.88 3.51
CA ILE A 2 -32.96 -6.93 3.17
C ILE A 2 -31.68 -7.51 3.76
N LYS A 3 -30.73 -7.95 2.89
CA LYS A 3 -29.42 -8.42 3.36
C LYS A 3 -28.72 -7.29 4.12
N LYS A 4 -28.30 -7.54 5.36
CA LYS A 4 -27.51 -6.58 6.14
C LYS A 4 -26.31 -6.13 5.33
N LYS A 5 -26.15 -4.82 5.14
CA LYS A 5 -24.99 -4.23 4.49
C LYS A 5 -23.87 -4.10 5.53
N TYR A 6 -22.83 -4.93 5.44
CA TYR A 6 -21.67 -4.87 6.33
C TYR A 6 -20.81 -3.65 6.07
N THR A 7 -20.28 -3.05 7.12
CA THR A 7 -19.38 -1.89 7.09
C THR A 7 -17.95 -2.31 7.41
N ILE A 8 -17.03 -2.07 6.50
CA ILE A 8 -15.60 -2.38 6.64
C ILE A 8 -14.80 -1.08 6.76
N ALA A 9 -14.02 -0.95 7.84
CA ALA A 9 -13.13 0.19 8.07
C ALA A 9 -11.69 -0.20 7.78
N GLN A 10 -11.10 0.34 6.71
CA GLN A 10 -9.68 0.21 6.39
C GLN A 10 -8.90 1.38 7.01
N ILE A 11 -7.85 1.08 7.79
CA ILE A 11 -7.06 2.09 8.49
C ILE A 11 -5.61 2.01 8.02
N LEU A 12 -5.11 3.13 7.43
CA LEU A 12 -3.77 3.24 6.88
C LEU A 12 -3.14 4.59 7.26
N PRO A 13 -1.79 4.74 7.18
CA PRO A 13 -1.12 5.98 7.61
C PRO A 13 -1.58 7.23 6.85
N ALA A 14 -1.55 7.17 5.52
CA ALA A 14 -1.87 8.28 4.63
C ALA A 14 -2.33 7.74 3.26
N LEU A 15 -2.89 8.61 2.42
CA LEU A 15 -3.31 8.32 1.05
C LEU A 15 -2.36 9.00 0.04
N ASN A 16 -1.05 8.76 0.21
CA ASN A 16 -0.02 9.22 -0.71
C ASN A 16 0.27 8.18 -1.80
N THR A 17 1.34 8.35 -2.59
CA THR A 17 1.70 7.39 -3.63
C THR A 17 2.36 6.15 -3.03
N GLY A 18 1.73 5.00 -3.20
CA GLY A 18 2.32 3.74 -2.75
C GLY A 18 1.43 2.53 -2.99
N GLY A 19 2.04 1.35 -2.83
CA GLY A 19 1.31 0.11 -3.05
C GLY A 19 0.23 -0.15 -2.01
N VAL A 20 0.38 0.27 -0.75
CA VAL A 20 -0.63 0.08 0.29
C VAL A 20 -1.86 0.94 -0.01
N GLU A 21 -1.63 2.20 -0.31
CA GLU A 21 -2.64 3.20 -0.64
C GLU A 21 -3.46 2.78 -1.85
N ARG A 22 -2.78 2.36 -2.91
CA ARG A 22 -3.44 1.84 -4.12
C ARG A 22 -4.31 0.63 -3.80
N GLY A 23 -3.79 -0.32 -3.02
CA GLY A 23 -4.57 -1.49 -2.62
C GLY A 23 -5.78 -1.17 -1.76
N VAL A 24 -5.71 -0.17 -0.88
CA VAL A 24 -6.87 0.27 -0.11
C VAL A 24 -7.95 0.83 -1.04
N ILE A 25 -7.58 1.60 -2.06
CA ILE A 25 -8.54 2.13 -3.06
C ILE A 25 -9.17 0.99 -3.85
N GLU A 26 -8.38 0.02 -4.31
CA GLU A 26 -8.86 -1.15 -5.06
C GLU A 26 -9.80 -2.02 -4.22
N VAL A 27 -9.44 -2.27 -2.96
CA VAL A 27 -10.31 -2.99 -2.02
C VAL A 27 -11.57 -2.19 -1.72
N SER A 28 -11.48 -0.86 -1.55
CA SER A 28 -12.66 -0.01 -1.35
C SER A 28 -13.62 -0.09 -2.52
N LYS A 29 -13.10 -0.04 -3.76
CA LYS A 29 -13.91 -0.20 -4.97
C LYS A 29 -14.60 -1.57 -4.97
N ALA A 30 -13.85 -2.64 -4.76
CA ALA A 30 -14.40 -4.00 -4.72
C ALA A 30 -15.47 -4.18 -3.62
N LEU A 31 -15.28 -3.57 -2.46
CA LEU A 31 -16.28 -3.59 -1.39
C LEU A 31 -17.58 -2.90 -1.82
N ILE A 32 -17.50 -1.70 -2.41
CA ILE A 32 -18.67 -0.97 -2.89
C ILE A 32 -19.37 -1.73 -4.02
N ASP A 33 -18.62 -2.26 -4.99
CA ASP A 33 -19.16 -3.03 -6.11
C ASP A 33 -19.88 -4.32 -5.63
N ASN A 34 -19.49 -4.85 -4.46
CA ASN A 34 -20.15 -6.01 -3.83
C ASN A 34 -21.14 -5.63 -2.71
N ASN A 35 -21.66 -4.41 -2.72
CA ASN A 35 -22.69 -3.93 -1.79
C ASN A 35 -22.28 -3.88 -0.30
N PHE A 36 -20.97 -3.74 -0.01
CA PHE A 36 -20.47 -3.40 1.32
C PHE A 36 -20.36 -1.88 1.49
N LYS A 37 -20.41 -1.40 2.73
CA LYS A 37 -20.02 -0.03 3.05
C LYS A 37 -18.50 0.00 3.31
N SER A 38 -17.78 0.82 2.56
CA SER A 38 -16.34 1.00 2.72
C SER A 38 -16.04 2.33 3.39
N ILE A 39 -15.28 2.27 4.49
CA ILE A 39 -14.78 3.43 5.22
C ILE A 39 -13.26 3.35 5.21
N VAL A 40 -12.62 4.47 4.96
CA VAL A 40 -11.16 4.60 5.01
C VAL A 40 -10.79 5.68 6.00
N ILE A 41 -9.85 5.38 6.90
CA ILE A 41 -9.39 6.30 7.94
C ILE A 41 -7.87 6.48 7.77
N SER A 42 -7.43 7.71 7.55
CA SER A 42 -6.02 8.06 7.34
C SER A 42 -5.74 9.53 7.62
N CYS A 43 -4.47 9.94 7.62
CA CYS A 43 -4.10 11.36 7.70
C CYS A 43 -4.47 12.18 6.44
N GLY A 44 -5.03 11.54 5.40
CA GLY A 44 -5.28 12.17 4.10
C GLY A 44 -4.10 12.00 3.14
N GLY A 45 -4.15 12.69 1.99
CA GLY A 45 -3.14 12.68 0.95
C GLY A 45 -3.71 12.91 -0.45
N HIS A 46 -2.83 12.99 -1.45
CA HIS A 46 -3.26 13.34 -2.82
C HIS A 46 -4.11 12.28 -3.53
N MET A 47 -4.17 11.04 -3.02
CA MET A 47 -5.04 10.00 -3.55
C MET A 47 -6.48 10.04 -2.98
N GLU A 48 -6.83 11.00 -2.12
CA GLU A 48 -8.19 11.12 -1.56
C GLU A 48 -9.27 11.23 -2.65
N THR A 49 -9.00 11.99 -3.72
CA THR A 49 -9.95 12.13 -4.84
C THR A 49 -10.20 10.79 -5.54
N GLN A 50 -9.16 9.97 -5.70
CA GLN A 50 -9.31 8.63 -6.30
C GLN A 50 -10.13 7.72 -5.39
N LEU A 51 -9.90 7.78 -4.07
CA LEU A 51 -10.68 7.02 -3.10
C LEU A 51 -12.17 7.43 -3.14
N ARG A 52 -12.46 8.74 -3.11
CA ARG A 52 -13.86 9.23 -3.14
C ARG A 52 -14.61 8.78 -4.39
N ARG A 53 -13.92 8.69 -5.54
CA ARG A 53 -14.52 8.19 -6.80
C ARG A 53 -14.96 6.73 -6.72
N THR A 54 -14.47 5.95 -5.76
CA THR A 54 -14.96 4.57 -5.52
C THR A 54 -16.29 4.52 -4.78
N GLY A 55 -16.76 5.64 -4.21
CA GLY A 55 -17.93 5.68 -3.33
C GLY A 55 -17.60 5.39 -1.85
N ALA A 56 -16.33 5.18 -1.49
CA ALA A 56 -15.90 4.99 -0.11
C ALA A 56 -15.93 6.32 0.69
N ILE A 57 -16.26 6.22 1.98
CA ILE A 57 -16.24 7.35 2.91
C ILE A 57 -14.83 7.49 3.49
N HIS A 58 -14.30 8.71 3.52
CA HIS A 58 -12.98 8.98 4.09
C HIS A 58 -13.08 9.86 5.34
N TYR A 59 -12.45 9.40 6.42
CA TYR A 59 -12.26 10.15 7.66
C TYR A 59 -10.79 10.53 7.82
N LYS A 60 -10.51 11.84 7.98
CA LYS A 60 -9.16 12.33 8.29
C LYS A 60 -8.90 12.22 9.77
N LEU A 61 -7.91 11.40 10.15
CA LEU A 61 -7.47 11.22 11.53
C LEU A 61 -5.97 10.88 11.55
N ASP A 62 -5.21 11.47 12.49
CA ASP A 62 -3.74 11.27 12.59
C ASP A 62 -3.36 9.88 13.13
N VAL A 63 -3.81 8.84 12.43
CA VAL A 63 -3.52 7.45 12.77
C VAL A 63 -2.06 7.02 12.49
N ASN A 64 -1.25 7.91 11.93
CA ASN A 64 0.17 7.70 11.68
C ASN A 64 1.07 8.21 12.81
N SER A 65 0.50 8.80 13.84
CA SER A 65 1.26 9.34 14.96
C SER A 65 2.10 8.25 15.64
N LYS A 66 3.40 8.53 15.77
CA LYS A 66 4.35 7.67 16.52
C LYS A 66 4.45 8.07 17.99
N ASN A 67 3.79 9.16 18.39
CA ASN A 67 3.78 9.65 19.76
C ASN A 67 2.71 8.92 20.59
N PRO A 68 3.07 8.06 21.57
CA PRO A 68 2.12 7.31 22.38
C PRO A 68 1.17 8.20 23.19
N PHE A 69 1.62 9.38 23.62
CA PHE A 69 0.78 10.34 24.39
C PHE A 69 -0.42 10.85 23.58
N ARG A 70 -0.30 10.91 22.24
CA ARG A 70 -1.40 11.30 21.38
C ARG A 70 -2.37 10.15 21.07
N TRP A 71 -1.95 8.90 21.27
CA TRP A 71 -2.74 7.73 20.90
C TRP A 71 -4.07 7.64 21.66
N GLN A 72 -4.13 8.08 22.91
CA GLN A 72 -5.36 8.04 23.68
C GLN A 72 -6.43 8.95 23.06
N LYS A 73 -6.07 10.19 22.71
CA LYS A 73 -6.96 11.12 22.00
C LYS A 73 -7.42 10.54 20.66
N ILE A 74 -6.46 10.07 19.84
CA ILE A 74 -6.76 9.48 18.53
C ILE A 74 -7.67 8.26 18.65
N ARG A 75 -7.46 7.40 19.66
CA ARG A 75 -8.34 6.26 19.94
C ARG A 75 -9.76 6.70 20.32
N SER A 76 -9.92 7.77 21.07
CA SER A 76 -11.24 8.28 21.44
C SER A 76 -12.00 8.75 20.19
N GLU A 77 -11.35 9.52 19.32
CA GLU A 77 -11.92 9.97 18.05
C GLU A 77 -12.24 8.78 17.12
N LEU A 78 -11.30 7.84 16.98
CA LEU A 78 -11.50 6.63 16.17
C LEU A 78 -12.66 5.78 16.71
N LYS A 79 -12.79 5.65 18.03
CA LYS A 79 -13.91 4.92 18.68
C LYS A 79 -15.26 5.51 18.31
N ILE A 80 -15.37 6.84 18.26
CA ILE A 80 -16.59 7.54 17.86
C ILE A 80 -16.93 7.20 16.41
N ILE A 81 -15.95 7.29 15.49
CA ILE A 81 -16.15 6.97 14.07
C ILE A 81 -16.62 5.51 13.93
N LEU A 82 -15.93 4.54 14.56
CA LEU A 82 -16.25 3.12 14.45
C LEU A 82 -17.67 2.81 14.94
N LYS A 83 -18.13 3.46 16.03
CA LYS A 83 -19.47 3.30 16.56
C LYS A 83 -20.53 3.95 15.67
N ASN A 84 -20.36 5.21 15.29
CA ASN A 84 -21.34 5.95 14.49
C ASN A 84 -21.56 5.30 13.12
N GLU A 85 -20.53 4.70 12.57
CA GLU A 85 -20.56 4.03 11.28
C GLU A 85 -21.00 2.57 11.37
N ASN A 86 -21.27 2.05 12.58
CA ASN A 86 -21.62 0.65 12.83
C ASN A 86 -20.65 -0.32 12.13
N VAL A 87 -19.34 -0.14 12.39
CA VAL A 87 -18.29 -0.92 11.74
C VAL A 87 -18.36 -2.39 12.17
N ASP A 88 -18.46 -3.30 11.21
CA ASP A 88 -18.50 -4.75 11.43
C ASP A 88 -17.12 -5.41 11.34
N LEU A 89 -16.13 -4.75 10.68
CA LEU A 89 -14.78 -5.28 10.50
C LEU A 89 -13.76 -4.14 10.43
N ILE A 90 -12.65 -4.28 11.14
CA ILE A 90 -11.51 -3.37 11.06
C ILE A 90 -10.39 -4.04 10.26
N HIS A 91 -9.87 -3.37 9.22
CA HIS A 91 -8.71 -3.80 8.45
C HIS A 91 -7.54 -2.83 8.65
N LEU A 92 -6.50 -3.28 9.32
CA LEU A 92 -5.32 -2.52 9.68
C LEU A 92 -4.20 -2.75 8.66
N CYS A 93 -3.85 -1.73 7.88
CA CYS A 93 -2.93 -1.84 6.75
C CYS A 93 -1.48 -1.44 7.06
N SER A 94 -1.17 -1.03 8.30
CA SER A 94 0.19 -0.64 8.72
C SER A 94 0.35 -0.68 10.24
N ARG A 95 1.60 -0.60 10.70
CA ARG A 95 1.96 -0.76 12.13
C ARG A 95 1.41 0.35 13.02
N ALA A 96 1.61 1.63 12.67
CA ALA A 96 1.13 2.74 13.49
C ALA A 96 -0.40 2.73 13.63
N PRO A 97 -1.19 2.63 12.54
CA PRO A 97 -2.63 2.41 12.64
C PRO A 97 -3.01 1.17 13.45
N ALA A 98 -2.21 0.08 13.36
CA ALA A 98 -2.50 -1.13 14.11
C ALA A 98 -2.32 -0.95 15.63
N TRP A 99 -1.32 -0.21 16.08
CA TRP A 99 -1.16 0.14 17.50
C TRP A 99 -2.31 0.98 18.05
N ILE A 100 -2.95 1.77 17.19
CA ILE A 100 -4.10 2.61 17.56
C ILE A 100 -5.40 1.79 17.48
N GLY A 101 -5.65 1.09 16.37
CA GLY A 101 -6.92 0.47 16.06
C GLY A 101 -7.15 -0.91 16.67
N PHE A 102 -6.10 -1.74 16.83
CA PHE A 102 -6.25 -3.10 17.37
C PHE A 102 -6.87 -3.13 18.78
N PRO A 103 -6.44 -2.29 19.75
CA PRO A 103 -7.09 -2.26 21.06
C PRO A 103 -8.57 -1.90 20.99
N LEU A 104 -8.98 -1.05 20.05
CA LEU A 104 -10.38 -0.68 19.88
C LEU A 104 -11.22 -1.83 19.32
N GLY A 105 -10.66 -2.63 18.41
CA GLY A 105 -11.33 -3.85 17.95
C GLY A 105 -11.68 -4.78 19.11
N LYS A 106 -10.76 -4.97 20.06
CA LYS A 106 -11.01 -5.78 21.25
C LYS A 106 -12.05 -5.14 22.19
N VAL A 107 -11.93 -3.84 22.46
CA VAL A 107 -12.89 -3.14 23.38
C VAL A 107 -14.31 -3.08 22.79
N LEU A 108 -14.43 -2.96 21.47
CA LEU A 108 -15.71 -2.86 20.76
C LEU A 108 -16.24 -4.21 20.29
N ASN A 109 -15.51 -5.29 20.52
CA ASN A 109 -15.81 -6.63 20.01
C ASN A 109 -16.00 -6.68 18.48
N ILE A 110 -15.16 -5.90 17.75
CA ILE A 110 -15.13 -5.87 16.30
C ILE A 110 -13.96 -6.72 15.82
N PRO A 111 -14.14 -7.69 14.92
CA PRO A 111 -13.05 -8.49 14.37
C PRO A 111 -12.03 -7.63 13.63
N VAL A 112 -10.75 -8.02 13.74
CA VAL A 112 -9.64 -7.27 13.20
C VAL A 112 -8.84 -8.10 12.21
N ILE A 113 -8.72 -7.62 10.98
CA ILE A 113 -7.78 -8.12 9.98
C ILE A 113 -6.55 -7.22 9.95
N THR A 114 -5.37 -7.79 9.81
CA THR A 114 -4.12 -7.05 9.57
C THR A 114 -3.51 -7.45 8.25
N SER A 115 -2.89 -6.52 7.52
CA SER A 115 -2.15 -6.81 6.29
C SER A 115 -0.66 -6.53 6.46
N VAL A 116 0.18 -7.47 6.02
CA VAL A 116 1.63 -7.36 6.03
C VAL A 116 2.13 -7.21 4.58
N HIS A 117 2.67 -6.02 4.29
CA HIS A 117 3.10 -5.63 2.94
C HIS A 117 4.61 -5.71 2.71
N MET A 118 5.41 -5.88 3.78
CA MET A 118 6.86 -5.95 3.71
C MET A 118 7.37 -7.06 4.64
N ARG A 119 8.48 -7.69 4.24
CA ARG A 119 9.13 -8.69 5.07
C ARG A 119 9.56 -8.10 6.42
N PHE A 120 9.44 -8.86 7.48
CA PHE A 120 10.08 -8.54 8.73
C PHE A 120 11.58 -8.82 8.62
N ARG A 121 12.40 -7.79 8.86
CA ARG A 121 13.86 -7.97 8.95
C ARG A 121 14.19 -8.38 10.38
N LYS A 122 15.22 -9.21 10.56
CA LYS A 122 15.83 -9.41 11.89
C LYS A 122 16.26 -8.05 12.43
N THR A 123 15.73 -7.66 13.58
CA THR A 123 15.95 -6.34 14.18
C THR A 123 16.11 -6.49 15.69
N ASN A 124 16.39 -5.37 16.37
CA ASN A 124 16.44 -5.34 17.83
C ASN A 124 15.07 -5.64 18.47
N PHE A 125 15.09 -5.95 19.75
CA PHE A 125 13.93 -6.33 20.55
C PHE A 125 12.76 -5.34 20.44
N PHE A 126 13.01 -4.05 20.59
CA PHE A 126 11.96 -3.01 20.53
C PHE A 126 11.27 -2.96 19.16
N LYS A 127 12.02 -3.12 18.09
CA LYS A 127 11.47 -3.13 16.73
C LYS A 127 10.65 -4.39 16.45
N ASN A 128 11.04 -5.52 17.06
CA ASN A 128 10.24 -6.74 16.99
C ASN A 128 8.92 -6.58 17.74
N ILE A 129 8.90 -5.96 18.92
CA ILE A 129 7.66 -5.61 19.62
C ILE A 129 6.80 -4.71 18.77
N TYR A 130 7.37 -3.64 18.17
CA TYR A 130 6.61 -2.74 17.30
C TYR A 130 6.03 -3.47 16.09
N ASN A 131 6.75 -4.41 15.51
CA ASN A 131 6.29 -5.21 14.37
C ASN A 131 5.20 -6.23 14.75
N SER A 132 5.24 -6.76 15.98
CA SER A 132 4.35 -7.82 16.43
C SER A 132 2.86 -7.43 16.39
N ILE A 133 2.55 -6.16 16.43
CA ILE A 133 1.15 -5.69 16.38
C ILE A 133 0.40 -6.21 15.13
N LEU A 134 1.10 -6.35 13.99
CA LEU A 134 0.50 -6.86 12.77
C LEU A 134 0.24 -8.37 12.81
N THR A 135 0.74 -9.07 13.83
CA THR A 135 0.46 -10.51 14.03
C THR A 135 -0.66 -10.76 15.03
N LYS A 136 -1.25 -9.71 15.61
CA LYS A 136 -2.30 -9.82 16.63
C LYS A 136 -3.72 -9.88 16.06
N GLY A 137 -3.91 -9.58 14.77
CA GLY A 137 -5.21 -9.71 14.11
C GLY A 137 -5.82 -11.09 14.24
N ASP A 138 -7.13 -11.17 14.10
CA ASP A 138 -7.86 -12.44 14.05
C ASP A 138 -7.52 -13.20 12.76
N ILE A 139 -7.31 -12.46 11.66
CA ILE A 139 -6.73 -12.93 10.40
C ILE A 139 -5.56 -12.00 10.00
N ILE A 140 -4.52 -12.59 9.43
CA ILE A 140 -3.34 -11.87 8.95
C ILE A 140 -3.21 -12.12 7.45
N ILE A 141 -3.36 -11.08 6.65
CA ILE A 141 -3.15 -11.15 5.21
C ILE A 141 -1.66 -10.97 4.91
N ALA A 142 -1.05 -11.99 4.32
CA ALA A 142 0.27 -11.91 3.70
C ALA A 142 0.11 -11.69 2.20
N ILE A 143 0.69 -10.62 1.64
CA ILE A 143 0.52 -10.30 0.22
C ILE A 143 1.29 -11.24 -0.75
N SER A 144 2.06 -12.18 -0.22
CA SER A 144 2.76 -13.21 -0.99
C SER A 144 3.22 -14.34 -0.08
N LYS A 145 3.53 -15.51 -0.69
CA LYS A 145 4.18 -16.63 0.03
C LYS A 145 5.53 -16.25 0.66
N HIS A 146 6.27 -15.31 0.06
CA HIS A 146 7.52 -14.78 0.64
C HIS A 146 7.24 -14.02 1.95
N ILE A 147 6.20 -13.20 1.98
CA ILE A 147 5.79 -12.47 3.19
C ILE A 147 5.27 -13.44 4.25
N GLU A 148 4.48 -14.44 3.87
CA GLU A 148 4.05 -15.51 4.80
C GLU A 148 5.26 -16.20 5.47
N LYS A 149 6.24 -16.66 4.68
CA LYS A 149 7.48 -17.26 5.20
C LYS A 149 8.21 -16.31 6.17
N SER A 150 8.28 -15.02 5.83
CA SER A 150 8.91 -14.00 6.68
C SER A 150 8.16 -13.80 8.01
N ILE A 151 6.82 -13.84 8.00
CA ILE A 151 6.00 -13.74 9.21
C ILE A 151 6.25 -14.97 10.09
N LYS A 152 6.14 -16.18 9.55
CA LYS A 152 6.35 -17.43 10.28
C LYS A 152 7.75 -17.54 10.89
N ALA A 153 8.79 -17.10 10.16
CA ALA A 153 10.17 -17.09 10.66
C ALA A 153 10.38 -16.09 11.81
N SER A 154 9.69 -14.95 11.80
CA SER A 154 9.83 -13.91 12.84
C SER A 154 8.89 -14.12 14.01
N PHE A 155 7.74 -14.74 13.80
CA PHE A 155 6.67 -14.95 14.78
C PHE A 155 6.07 -16.36 14.63
N PRO A 156 6.77 -17.43 15.05
CA PRO A 156 6.35 -18.83 14.83
C PRO A 156 4.98 -19.18 15.42
N LYS A 157 4.56 -18.49 16.48
CA LYS A 157 3.28 -18.73 17.18
C LYS A 157 2.05 -18.22 16.45
N VAL A 158 2.20 -17.60 15.28
CA VAL A 158 1.07 -16.98 14.55
C VAL A 158 0.19 -18.01 13.83
N GLY A 159 0.75 -19.18 13.51
CA GLY A 159 0.03 -20.36 13.06
C GLY A 159 -0.91 -20.14 11.87
N ASP A 160 -2.13 -20.67 12.00
CA ASP A 160 -3.13 -20.76 10.91
C ASP A 160 -3.87 -19.45 10.61
N LYS A 161 -3.59 -18.39 11.38
CA LYS A 161 -4.18 -17.05 11.15
C LYS A 161 -3.74 -16.41 9.85
N ILE A 162 -2.63 -16.87 9.25
CA ILE A 162 -2.08 -16.27 8.04
C ILE A 162 -2.83 -16.80 6.81
N LYS A 163 -3.32 -15.86 6.01
CA LYS A 163 -3.89 -16.13 4.69
C LYS A 163 -3.06 -15.40 3.64
N VAL A 164 -2.61 -16.12 2.63
CA VAL A 164 -1.90 -15.52 1.48
C VAL A 164 -2.95 -15.01 0.52
N ILE A 165 -3.01 -13.69 0.33
CA ILE A 165 -3.87 -13.04 -0.65
C ILE A 165 -2.97 -12.15 -1.49
N HIS A 166 -2.73 -12.55 -2.74
CA HIS A 166 -1.95 -11.74 -3.68
C HIS A 166 -2.69 -10.46 -4.02
N ARG A 167 -1.92 -9.42 -4.32
CA ARG A 167 -2.52 -8.17 -4.80
C ARG A 167 -3.04 -8.35 -6.21
N GLY A 168 -4.18 -7.75 -6.46
CA GLY A 168 -4.76 -7.64 -7.79
C GLY A 168 -4.30 -6.39 -8.54
N VAL A 169 -4.77 -6.26 -9.76
CA VAL A 169 -4.62 -5.10 -10.63
C VAL A 169 -5.92 -4.89 -11.39
N ASP A 170 -6.25 -3.65 -11.70
CA ASP A 170 -7.41 -3.32 -12.52
C ASP A 170 -7.12 -3.68 -13.99
N LEU A 171 -7.68 -4.80 -14.45
CA LEU A 171 -7.50 -5.31 -15.82
C LEU A 171 -8.15 -4.41 -16.89
N ASN A 172 -9.10 -3.56 -16.54
CA ASN A 172 -9.68 -2.60 -17.47
C ASN A 172 -8.72 -1.42 -17.69
N LEU A 173 -8.02 -1.00 -16.66
CA LEU A 173 -7.03 0.07 -16.74
C LEU A 173 -5.71 -0.42 -17.35
N PHE A 174 -5.24 -1.60 -16.93
CA PHE A 174 -3.96 -2.19 -17.36
C PHE A 174 -4.19 -3.27 -18.44
N ASN A 175 -4.78 -2.85 -19.55
CA ASN A 175 -5.04 -3.71 -20.71
C ASN A 175 -4.49 -3.03 -21.97
N SER A 176 -3.50 -3.65 -22.60
CA SER A 176 -2.87 -3.13 -23.82
C SER A 176 -3.87 -2.93 -24.96
N SER A 177 -4.89 -3.79 -25.06
CA SER A 177 -5.94 -3.69 -26.09
C SER A 177 -6.80 -2.42 -25.96
N ASN A 178 -6.82 -1.80 -24.76
CA ASN A 178 -7.58 -0.58 -24.51
C ASN A 178 -6.75 0.70 -24.79
N ILE A 179 -5.47 0.55 -25.18
CA ILE A 179 -4.59 1.70 -25.43
C ILE A 179 -4.65 2.05 -26.93
N LYS A 180 -5.18 3.22 -27.23
CA LYS A 180 -5.25 3.72 -28.60
C LYS A 180 -3.84 4.01 -29.16
N PRO A 181 -3.54 3.67 -30.43
CA PRO A 181 -2.22 3.94 -31.05
C PRO A 181 -1.78 5.40 -30.91
N ALA A 182 -2.69 6.34 -31.12
CA ALA A 182 -2.39 7.77 -30.96
C ALA A 182 -1.87 8.13 -29.57
N ARG A 183 -2.31 7.44 -28.51
CA ARG A 183 -1.81 7.65 -27.16
C ARG A 183 -0.39 7.12 -26.99
N ILE A 184 -0.06 6.01 -27.64
CA ILE A 184 1.31 5.45 -27.64
C ILE A 184 2.25 6.43 -28.32
N ILE A 185 1.89 6.91 -29.52
CA ILE A 185 2.68 7.89 -30.30
C ILE A 185 2.90 9.17 -29.50
N ALA A 186 1.84 9.76 -28.96
CA ALA A 186 1.93 10.98 -28.16
C ALA A 186 2.84 10.80 -26.91
N GLN A 187 2.75 9.64 -26.25
CA GLN A 187 3.60 9.37 -25.08
C GLN A 187 5.06 9.13 -25.48
N SER A 188 5.32 8.43 -26.58
CA SER A 188 6.67 8.23 -27.12
C SER A 188 7.33 9.54 -27.49
N GLN A 189 6.61 10.44 -28.15
CA GLN A 189 7.09 11.79 -28.46
C GLN A 189 7.39 12.61 -27.20
N LEU A 190 6.47 12.57 -26.20
CA LEU A 190 6.63 13.31 -24.95
C LEU A 190 7.89 12.92 -24.17
N ILE A 191 8.28 11.65 -24.19
CA ILE A 191 9.47 11.15 -23.50
C ILE A 191 10.70 11.04 -24.41
N GLY A 192 10.59 11.51 -25.68
CA GLY A 192 11.71 11.59 -26.62
C GLY A 192 12.21 10.23 -27.12
N LEU A 193 11.31 9.23 -27.26
CA LEU A 193 11.71 7.95 -27.86
C LEU A 193 11.92 8.11 -29.36
N THR A 194 13.00 7.53 -29.87
CA THR A 194 13.28 7.38 -31.28
C THR A 194 12.79 6.02 -31.79
N ASP A 195 12.37 5.96 -33.05
CA ASP A 195 11.91 4.72 -33.65
C ASP A 195 13.09 3.74 -33.88
N ASN A 196 12.75 2.47 -33.97
CA ASN A 196 13.64 1.36 -34.32
C ASN A 196 14.71 0.99 -33.27
N LEU A 197 14.67 1.55 -32.08
CA LEU A 197 15.55 1.10 -30.97
C LEU A 197 14.75 0.37 -29.90
N PRO A 198 15.28 -0.73 -29.33
CA PRO A 198 14.71 -1.36 -28.17
C PRO A 198 14.60 -0.39 -27.01
N VAL A 199 13.47 -0.45 -26.26
CA VAL A 199 13.25 0.40 -25.08
C VAL A 199 13.32 -0.46 -23.82
N ILE A 200 14.31 -0.15 -22.97
CA ILE A 200 14.42 -0.74 -21.64
C ILE A 200 13.80 0.22 -20.63
N MET A 201 12.78 -0.23 -19.90
CA MET A 201 12.07 0.63 -18.96
C MET A 201 12.17 0.13 -17.53
N MET A 202 12.44 1.06 -16.62
CA MET A 202 12.32 0.81 -15.18
C MET A 202 11.32 1.79 -14.58
N ALA A 203 10.15 1.26 -14.16
CA ALA A 203 9.09 2.04 -13.52
C ALA A 203 9.12 1.81 -12.01
N SER A 204 9.75 2.71 -11.26
CA SER A 204 9.73 2.67 -9.80
C SER A 204 10.15 4.01 -9.20
N ARG A 205 9.74 4.27 -7.95
CA ARG A 205 10.26 5.40 -7.19
C ARG A 205 11.79 5.27 -7.04
N PRO A 206 12.58 6.32 -7.33
CA PRO A 206 14.02 6.29 -7.13
C PRO A 206 14.38 6.05 -5.66
N ALA A 207 15.06 4.93 -5.39
CA ALA A 207 15.55 4.57 -4.07
C ALA A 207 16.65 3.52 -4.19
N MET A 208 17.65 3.55 -3.29
CA MET A 208 18.80 2.64 -3.29
C MET A 208 18.45 1.16 -3.44
N TRP A 209 17.39 0.73 -2.76
CA TRP A 209 16.97 -0.68 -2.73
C TRP A 209 16.12 -1.11 -3.94
N LYS A 210 15.89 -0.22 -4.91
CA LYS A 210 15.12 -0.52 -6.13
C LYS A 210 15.99 -1.05 -7.27
N GLY A 211 17.32 -0.99 -7.15
CA GLY A 211 18.25 -1.59 -8.10
C GLY A 211 18.63 -0.70 -9.27
N TYR A 212 18.44 0.60 -9.20
CA TYR A 212 18.83 1.54 -10.27
C TYR A 212 20.31 1.42 -10.65
N PHE A 213 21.22 1.37 -9.68
CA PHE A 213 22.65 1.22 -9.95
C PHE A 213 23.00 -0.12 -10.59
N ILE A 214 22.27 -1.18 -10.22
CA ILE A 214 22.43 -2.51 -10.85
C ILE A 214 21.99 -2.46 -12.30
N LEU A 215 20.87 -1.78 -12.59
CA LEU A 215 20.41 -1.58 -13.97
C LEU A 215 21.44 -0.81 -14.79
N ILE A 216 21.93 0.34 -14.31
CA ILE A 216 22.91 1.15 -15.02
C ILE A 216 24.20 0.34 -15.30
N GLU A 217 24.68 -0.41 -14.30
CA GLU A 217 25.85 -1.28 -14.47
C GLU A 217 25.61 -2.39 -15.48
N ALA A 218 24.40 -2.97 -15.50
CA ALA A 218 24.04 -3.99 -16.49
C ALA A 218 23.99 -3.38 -17.90
N LEU A 219 23.37 -2.20 -18.05
CA LEU A 219 23.24 -1.50 -19.33
C LEU A 219 24.61 -1.09 -19.91
N SER A 220 25.59 -0.72 -19.07
CA SER A 220 26.94 -0.40 -19.53
C SER A 220 27.70 -1.58 -20.16
N LYS A 221 27.17 -2.81 -20.03
CA LYS A 221 27.74 -4.03 -20.61
C LYS A 221 26.97 -4.50 -21.86
N VAL A 222 25.95 -3.77 -22.27
CA VAL A 222 25.17 -4.08 -23.48
C VAL A 222 25.83 -3.37 -24.67
N ASN A 223 26.18 -4.15 -25.70
CA ASN A 223 26.84 -3.63 -26.89
C ASN A 223 25.86 -3.14 -27.97
N ASP A 224 24.59 -3.50 -27.87
CA ASP A 224 23.56 -3.09 -28.82
C ASP A 224 23.05 -1.68 -28.50
N ASN A 225 22.56 -0.99 -29.53
CA ASN A 225 21.89 0.29 -29.36
C ASN A 225 20.51 0.11 -28.71
N PHE A 226 20.21 0.87 -27.68
CA PHE A 226 18.93 0.86 -26.99
C PHE A 226 18.61 2.25 -26.42
N GLN A 227 17.37 2.42 -25.97
CA GLN A 227 16.92 3.57 -25.20
C GLN A 227 16.56 3.12 -23.80
N CYS A 228 16.92 3.86 -22.76
CA CYS A 228 16.55 3.55 -21.39
C CYS A 228 15.65 4.63 -20.79
N VAL A 229 14.48 4.22 -20.28
CA VAL A 229 13.51 5.13 -19.67
C VAL A 229 13.34 4.79 -18.19
N LEU A 230 13.69 5.74 -17.33
CA LEU A 230 13.51 5.62 -15.88
C LEU A 230 12.30 6.44 -15.44
N ILE A 231 11.24 5.79 -14.97
CA ILE A 231 9.98 6.44 -14.58
C ILE A 231 9.79 6.34 -13.07
N GLY A 232 9.63 7.49 -12.42
CA GLY A 232 9.30 7.54 -10.99
C GLY A 232 9.50 8.92 -10.38
N ALA A 233 8.64 9.28 -9.44
CA ALA A 233 8.79 10.51 -8.67
C ALA A 233 9.76 10.32 -7.51
N ALA A 234 10.58 11.33 -7.23
CA ALA A 234 11.60 11.29 -6.16
C ALA A 234 11.00 11.32 -4.74
N ASP A 235 9.73 11.72 -4.58
CA ASP A 235 9.02 11.81 -3.28
C ASP A 235 9.90 12.40 -2.15
N GLY A 236 10.71 13.43 -2.49
CA GLY A 236 11.57 14.14 -1.54
C GLY A 236 12.98 13.56 -1.37
N ASP A 237 13.33 12.44 -1.97
CA ASP A 237 14.72 11.91 -1.96
C ASP A 237 15.55 12.42 -3.15
N TYR A 238 15.67 13.75 -3.23
CA TYR A 238 16.46 14.41 -4.27
C TYR A 238 17.96 14.05 -4.21
N LYS A 239 18.48 13.66 -3.03
CA LYS A 239 19.88 13.23 -2.90
C LYS A 239 20.16 11.99 -3.72
N PHE A 240 19.28 11.00 -3.64
CA PHE A 240 19.43 9.78 -4.44
C PHE A 240 19.24 10.04 -5.93
N GLN A 241 18.28 10.90 -6.30
CA GLN A 241 18.07 11.30 -7.70
C GLN A 241 19.32 11.97 -8.30
N ASN A 242 19.93 12.91 -7.56
CA ASN A 242 21.17 13.57 -8.00
C ASN A 242 22.35 12.59 -8.12
N LEU A 243 22.46 11.61 -7.22
CA LEU A 243 23.47 10.54 -7.34
C LEU A 243 23.23 9.68 -8.59
N LEU A 244 21.98 9.41 -8.92
CA LEU A 244 21.61 8.62 -10.09
C LEU A 244 21.97 9.36 -11.38
N ILE A 245 21.63 10.65 -11.49
CA ILE A 245 21.96 11.50 -12.65
C ILE A 245 23.49 11.58 -12.88
N LYS A 246 24.27 11.62 -11.81
CA LYS A 246 25.75 11.64 -11.92
C LYS A 246 26.35 10.31 -12.37
N LYS A 247 25.58 9.22 -12.33
CA LYS A 247 26.06 7.89 -12.66
C LYS A 247 25.67 7.46 -14.09
N ILE A 248 24.72 8.16 -14.69
CA ILE A 248 24.32 8.04 -16.11
C ILE A 248 25.23 8.86 -16.99
#